data_e38b316aac2a714ea25386fb77422409
#
_entry.id   e38b316aac2a714ea25386fb77422409
#
_cell.length_a   1.000
_cell.length_b   1.000
_cell.length_c   1.000
_cell.angle_alpha   90.00
_cell.angle_beta   90.00
_cell.angle_gamma   90.00
#
_symmetry.space_group_name_H-M   'P 1'
#
loop_
_entity.id
_entity.type
_entity.pdbx_description
1 polymer ?
#
loop_
_entity_poly.entity_id
_entity_poly.type
_entity_poly.pdbx_seq_one_letter_code
_entity_poly.pdbx_strand_id
1 'polypeptide(L)' 'MTLAEMKSQFEGEWILVEEPQTDEALEVVQGKVLYHGKDRDEVYRQAVVLRPKRSAILYTGEMPEDTAIVL' A
#
# COMPACT_ATOMS: atom_id res chain seq x y z
N MET A 1 0.10 11.73 0.77
CA MET A 1 0.12 11.37 -0.67
C MET A 1 -1.18 10.73 -1.08
N THR A 2 -1.61 10.99 -2.28
CA THR A 2 -2.76 10.30 -2.85
C THR A 2 -2.32 8.98 -3.46
N LEU A 3 -3.27 8.09 -3.69
CA LEU A 3 -2.98 6.80 -4.32
C LEU A 3 -2.38 6.98 -5.71
N ALA A 4 -2.87 7.95 -6.47
CA ALA A 4 -2.35 8.24 -7.80
C ALA A 4 -0.87 8.65 -7.74
N GLU A 5 -0.51 9.47 -6.75
CA GLU A 5 0.87 9.87 -6.57
C GLU A 5 1.75 8.68 -6.17
N MET A 6 1.23 7.81 -5.31
CA MET A 6 1.95 6.61 -4.90
C MET A 6 2.24 5.71 -6.09
N LYS A 7 1.25 5.49 -6.94
CA LYS A 7 1.42 4.66 -8.14
C LYS A 7 2.41 5.26 -9.13
N SER A 8 2.45 6.58 -9.20
CA SER A 8 3.36 7.28 -10.10
C SER A 8 4.80 7.24 -9.60
N GLN A 9 5.01 7.40 -8.30
CA GLN A 9 6.35 7.46 -7.72
C GLN A 9 6.93 6.10 -7.35
N PHE A 10 6.09 5.17 -6.91
CA PHE A 10 6.55 3.88 -6.42
C PHE A 10 5.99 2.76 -7.28
N GLU A 11 6.46 2.65 -8.48
CA GLU A 11 5.97 1.65 -9.39
C GLU A 11 6.50 0.27 -9.03
N GLY A 12 5.58 -0.69 -8.88
CA GLY A 12 5.96 -2.06 -8.55
C GLY A 12 6.49 -2.25 -7.15
N GLU A 13 6.03 -1.44 -6.20
CA GLU A 13 6.49 -1.51 -4.83
C GLU A 13 5.35 -1.70 -3.84
N TRP A 14 5.70 -2.24 -2.68
CA TRP A 14 4.80 -2.30 -1.55
C TRP A 14 4.97 -1.04 -0.72
N ILE A 15 3.87 -0.46 -0.26
CA ILE A 15 3.90 0.81 0.46
C ILE A 15 3.18 0.65 1.79
N LEU A 16 3.85 1.08 2.86
CA LEU A 16 3.23 1.17 4.19
C LEU A 16 2.68 2.57 4.37
N VAL A 17 1.39 2.67 4.56
CA VAL A 17 0.69 3.95 4.68
C VAL A 17 0.10 4.07 6.07
N GLU A 18 0.32 5.22 6.71
CA GLU A 18 -0.26 5.53 8.01
C GLU A 18 -1.50 6.38 7.81
N GLU A 19 -2.52 6.11 8.63
CA GLU A 19 -3.79 6.81 8.60
C GLU A 19 -4.38 6.86 7.19
N PRO A 20 -4.57 5.69 6.56
CA PRO A 20 -5.12 5.66 5.22
C PRO A 20 -6.54 6.18 5.21
N GLN A 21 -6.86 7.02 4.24
CA GLN A 21 -8.21 7.52 4.05
C GLN A 21 -8.86 6.72 2.93
N THR A 22 -10.08 6.29 3.17
CA THR A 22 -10.80 5.45 2.22
C THR A 22 -11.99 6.20 1.66
N ASP A 23 -12.42 5.77 0.48
CA ASP A 23 -13.61 6.30 -0.14
C ASP A 23 -14.83 5.44 0.23
N GLU A 24 -15.95 5.66 -0.43
CA GLU A 24 -17.18 4.92 -0.15
C GLU A 24 -17.07 3.43 -0.45
N ALA A 25 -16.16 3.05 -1.34
CA ALA A 25 -15.90 1.64 -1.66
C ALA A 25 -14.86 1.02 -0.74
N LEU A 26 -14.41 1.73 0.30
CA LEU A 26 -13.39 1.31 1.25
C LEU A 26 -12.03 1.10 0.58
N GLU A 27 -11.77 1.79 -0.50
CA GLU A 27 -10.47 1.78 -1.15
C GLU A 27 -9.64 2.94 -0.65
N VAL A 28 -8.35 2.68 -0.40
CA VAL A 28 -7.45 3.73 0.08
C VAL A 28 -7.20 4.73 -1.04
N VAL A 29 -7.52 5.99 -0.79
CA VAL A 29 -7.32 7.06 -1.77
C VAL A 29 -6.14 7.95 -1.44
N GLN A 30 -5.74 8.02 -0.19
CA GLN A 30 -4.58 8.79 0.23
C GLN A 30 -4.11 8.35 1.62
N GLY A 31 -2.93 8.79 2.01
CA GLY A 31 -2.37 8.50 3.31
C GLY A 31 -0.93 8.97 3.40
N LYS A 32 -0.33 8.79 4.57
CA LYS A 32 1.06 9.17 4.79
C LYS A 32 1.95 7.96 4.56
N VAL A 33 2.86 8.06 3.62
CA VAL A 33 3.80 6.98 3.32
C VAL A 33 4.89 6.95 4.38
N LEU A 34 4.97 5.84 5.11
CA LEU A 34 6.00 5.64 6.13
C LEU A 34 7.19 4.86 5.59
N TYR A 35 6.94 3.93 4.71
CA TYR A 35 7.99 3.08 4.15
C TYR A 35 7.52 2.49 2.83
N HIS A 36 8.44 2.19 1.96
CA HIS A 36 8.13 1.53 0.70
C HIS A 36 9.32 0.67 0.25
N GLY A 37 9.04 -0.31 -0.55
CA GLY A 37 10.08 -1.19 -1.06
C GLY A 37 9.50 -2.30 -1.91
N LYS A 38 10.37 -3.01 -2.59
CA LYS A 38 9.95 -4.10 -3.47
C LYS A 38 9.73 -5.41 -2.71
N ASP A 39 10.24 -5.49 -1.50
CA ASP A 39 10.11 -6.68 -0.67
C ASP A 39 8.97 -6.50 0.33
N ARG A 40 7.93 -7.30 0.14
CA ARG A 40 6.77 -7.27 1.03
C ARG A 40 7.12 -7.56 2.47
N ASP A 41 7.98 -8.56 2.70
CA ASP A 41 8.34 -8.96 4.05
C ASP A 41 9.05 -7.84 4.78
N GLU A 42 9.88 -7.09 4.08
CA GLU A 42 10.58 -5.97 4.67
C GLU A 42 9.62 -4.85 5.05
N VAL A 43 8.64 -4.59 4.21
CA VAL A 43 7.61 -3.58 4.51
C VAL A 43 6.79 -4.01 5.73
N TYR A 44 6.44 -5.29 5.82
CA TYR A 44 5.76 -5.82 6.99
C TYR A 44 6.60 -5.67 8.25
N ARG A 45 7.88 -5.92 8.13
CA ARG A 45 8.80 -5.78 9.27
C ARG A 45 8.84 -4.33 9.76
N GLN A 46 8.87 -3.38 8.84
CA GLN A 46 8.84 -1.98 9.18
C GLN A 46 7.52 -1.59 9.84
N ALA A 47 6.42 -2.18 9.40
CA ALA A 47 5.13 -1.94 10.02
C ALA A 47 5.13 -2.38 11.49
N VAL A 48 5.78 -3.49 11.80
CA VAL A 48 5.90 -3.97 13.18
C VAL A 48 6.81 -3.05 13.99
N VAL A 49 7.90 -2.58 13.40
CA VAL A 49 8.85 -1.71 14.10
C VAL A 49 8.25 -0.34 14.38
N LEU A 50 7.60 0.25 13.40
CA LEU A 50 7.04 1.59 13.52
C LEU A 50 5.73 1.64 14.30
N ARG A 51 4.99 0.54 14.29
CA ARG A 51 3.73 0.39 15.03
C ARG A 51 2.77 1.57 14.87
N PRO A 52 2.41 1.93 13.63
CA PRO A 52 1.46 3.02 13.44
C PRO A 52 0.09 2.63 13.99
N LYS A 53 -0.67 3.61 14.47
CA LYS A 53 -1.99 3.34 15.04
C LYS A 53 -2.95 2.78 14.00
N ARG A 54 -2.91 3.33 12.81
CA ARG A 54 -3.70 2.85 11.67
C ARG A 54 -2.76 2.75 10.50
N SER A 55 -2.78 1.63 9.83
CA SER A 55 -1.91 1.45 8.69
C SER A 55 -2.53 0.53 7.67
N ALA A 56 -2.06 0.66 6.44
CA ALA A 56 -2.40 -0.24 5.37
C ALA A 56 -1.15 -0.50 4.55
N ILE A 57 -1.09 -1.67 3.95
CA ILE A 57 0.01 -2.01 3.04
C ILE A 57 -0.60 -2.16 1.66
N LEU A 58 -0.10 -1.35 0.73
CA LEU A 58 -0.59 -1.30 -0.63
C LEU A 58 0.46 -1.79 -1.60
N TYR A 59 0.03 -2.32 -2.71
CA TYR A 59 0.93 -2.71 -3.79
C TYR A 59 0.62 -1.88 -5.03
N THR A 60 1.63 -1.26 -5.60
CA THR A 60 1.47 -0.38 -6.75
C THR A 60 1.75 -1.06 -8.08
N GLY A 61 2.27 -2.28 -8.06
CA GLY A 61 2.53 -3.02 -9.29
C GLY A 61 1.25 -3.57 -9.92
N GLU A 62 1.39 -4.04 -11.15
CA GLU A 62 0.27 -4.66 -11.83
C GLU A 62 0.18 -6.12 -11.41
N MET A 63 -1.01 -6.55 -11.05
CA MET A 63 -1.24 -7.94 -10.76
C MET A 63 -1.63 -8.69 -12.02
N PRO A 64 -1.15 -9.93 -12.19
CA PRO A 64 -1.57 -10.74 -13.33
C PRO A 64 -3.09 -10.93 -13.35
N GLU A 65 -3.67 -10.94 -14.52
CA GLU A 65 -5.11 -11.07 -14.65
C GLU A 65 -5.65 -12.35 -14.05
N ASP A 66 -4.89 -13.40 -14.16
CA ASP A 66 -5.33 -14.70 -13.67
C ASP A 66 -5.33 -14.79 -12.14
N THR A 67 -4.79 -13.81 -11.46
CA THR A 67 -4.91 -13.78 -10.01
C THR A 67 -6.24 -13.24 -9.56
N ALA A 68 -6.99 -12.72 -10.48
CA ALA A 68 -8.27 -12.17 -10.12
C ALA A 68 -9.35 -13.21 -10.17
N ILE A 69 -9.35 -14.22 -9.55
CA ILE A 69 -10.19 -15.14 -9.66
C ILE A 69 -11.09 -15.31 -8.93
N VAL A 70 -11.88 -15.53 -8.86
CA VAL A 70 -12.63 -15.86 -8.47
C VAL A 70 -13.27 -16.65 -8.10
N LEU A 71 -13.73 -16.85 -7.85
CA LEU A 71 -14.41 -17.56 -7.35
C LEU A 71 -15.56 -17.65 -7.40
#